data_6d6e41de5ef16f87383ddf71fb27aacf
#
_entry.id   6d6e41de5ef16f87383ddf71fb27aacf
#
_cell.length_a   1.000
_cell.length_b   1.000
_cell.length_c   1.000
_cell.angle_alpha   90.00
_cell.angle_beta   90.00
_cell.angle_gamma   90.00
#
_symmetry.space_group_name_H-M   'P 1'
#
loop_
_entity.id
_entity.type
_entity.pdbx_description
1 polymer ?
#
loop_
_entity_poly.entity_id
_entity_poly.type
_entity_poly.pdbx_seq_one_letter_code
_entity_poly.pdbx_strand_id
1 'polypeptide(L)'
;MFNPSLILIEAFIKELCSLYEKMHGENTKDTHLISSSARTSLEIIANSDAPYHDLNHTVLVTLVGTEIIRGKSLMDGYVTSEDWLHFVISLLNHDIGYVRGICEGDGDGKYVTDRNHGTISPPPGSTDASLTPHHIDRAKLFIEKRYGTNERIDVKRICNNIERTRFPVPAEDDETDASDYAGLIRAADLIGQLGDPQYHRKISALYAEFKETGQAEKMGYQSAAELRAGYPKFFWELVSPYISEGIKFLRRTQTGQVWVQNLYANVFKEEHDTEVYGPERAGNRN
;
A
#
# COMPACT_ATOMS: atom_id res chain seq x y z
N MET A 1 17.84 -22.45 7.76
CA MET A 1 17.59 -22.33 6.30
C MET A 1 17.66 -20.83 5.96
N PHE A 2 18.33 -20.44 4.89
CA PHE A 2 18.36 -19.05 4.42
C PHE A 2 16.97 -18.67 3.87
N ASN A 3 16.37 -17.62 4.41
CA ASN A 3 15.06 -17.11 3.99
C ASN A 3 15.18 -15.61 3.66
N PRO A 4 15.14 -15.23 2.37
CA PRO A 4 15.27 -13.84 1.95
C PRO A 4 14.19 -12.90 2.56
N SER A 5 12.95 -13.38 2.68
CA SER A 5 11.87 -12.57 3.27
C SER A 5 12.16 -12.23 4.74
N LEU A 6 12.66 -13.18 5.53
CA LEU A 6 13.02 -12.91 6.92
C LEU A 6 14.15 -11.88 7.04
N ILE A 7 15.16 -11.97 6.14
CA ILE A 7 16.25 -10.98 6.14
C ILE A 7 15.74 -9.59 5.83
N LEU A 8 14.84 -9.46 4.85
CA LEU A 8 14.20 -8.18 4.52
C LEU A 8 13.39 -7.65 5.71
N ILE A 9 12.56 -8.50 6.33
CA ILE A 9 11.73 -8.15 7.48
C ILE A 9 12.60 -7.63 8.64
N GLU A 10 13.68 -8.35 9.01
CA GLU A 10 14.57 -7.94 10.09
C GLU A 10 15.26 -6.60 9.80
N ALA A 11 15.77 -6.42 8.58
CA ALA A 11 16.40 -5.18 8.17
C ALA A 11 15.41 -4.01 8.20
N PHE A 12 14.19 -4.24 7.74
CA PHE A 12 13.13 -3.23 7.73
C PHE A 12 12.65 -2.85 9.13
N ILE A 13 12.46 -3.83 10.03
CA ILE A 13 12.13 -3.57 11.44
C ILE A 13 13.19 -2.68 12.09
N LYS A 14 14.46 -2.98 11.87
CA LYS A 14 15.57 -2.18 12.39
C LYS A 14 15.50 -0.73 11.87
N GLU A 15 15.20 -0.55 10.57
CA GLU A 15 15.05 0.78 10.00
C GLU A 15 13.86 1.53 10.60
N LEU A 16 12.69 0.89 10.75
CA LEU A 16 11.50 1.52 11.37
C LEU A 16 11.78 1.98 12.80
N CYS A 17 12.41 1.14 13.61
CA CYS A 17 12.78 1.52 14.98
C CYS A 17 13.76 2.70 14.98
N SER A 18 14.76 2.68 14.10
CA SER A 18 15.72 3.78 13.95
C SER A 18 15.06 5.10 13.51
N LEU A 19 14.09 5.03 12.57
CA LEU A 19 13.33 6.22 12.15
C LEU A 19 12.48 6.79 13.29
N TYR A 20 11.83 5.93 14.05
CA TYR A 20 11.09 6.34 15.25
C TYR A 20 12.00 7.03 16.27
N GLU A 21 13.12 6.39 16.64
CA GLU A 21 14.06 6.90 17.63
C GLU A 21 14.69 8.25 17.22
N LYS A 22 14.98 8.44 15.95
CA LYS A 22 15.47 9.72 15.40
C LYS A 22 14.46 10.86 15.56
N MET A 23 13.17 10.57 15.55
CA MET A 23 12.11 11.58 15.66
C MET A 23 11.67 11.82 17.11
N HIS A 24 11.64 10.78 17.94
CA HIS A 24 11.01 10.82 19.26
C HIS A 24 11.93 10.47 20.42
N GLY A 25 13.19 10.10 20.13
CA GLY A 25 14.12 9.58 21.13
C GLY A 25 13.85 8.11 21.49
N GLU A 26 14.68 7.58 22.37
CA GLU A 26 14.59 6.20 22.82
C GLU A 26 13.32 5.97 23.65
N ASN A 27 12.48 5.03 23.24
CA ASN A 27 11.31 4.55 23.96
C ASN A 27 11.13 3.06 23.70
N THR A 28 11.61 2.25 24.64
CA THR A 28 11.63 0.78 24.54
C THR A 28 10.25 0.18 24.36
N LYS A 29 9.20 0.77 24.94
CA LYS A 29 7.82 0.26 24.82
C LYS A 29 7.28 0.47 23.42
N ASP A 30 7.46 1.65 22.86
CA ASP A 30 6.96 1.97 21.53
C ASP A 30 7.79 1.25 20.44
N THR A 31 9.12 1.17 20.57
CA THR A 31 9.96 0.40 19.63
C THR A 31 9.69 -1.10 19.69
N HIS A 32 9.38 -1.65 20.87
CA HIS A 32 8.93 -3.03 20.97
C HIS A 32 7.58 -3.26 20.28
N LEU A 33 6.63 -2.34 20.44
CA LEU A 33 5.32 -2.43 19.79
C LEU A 33 5.44 -2.30 18.25
N ILE A 34 6.26 -1.37 17.76
CA ILE A 34 6.58 -1.22 16.33
C ILE A 34 7.19 -2.51 15.78
N SER A 35 8.22 -3.02 16.45
CA SER A 35 8.93 -4.23 16.05
C SER A 35 8.01 -5.44 16.00
N SER A 36 7.19 -5.65 17.05
CA SER A 36 6.27 -6.80 17.11
C SER A 36 5.14 -6.68 16.09
N SER A 37 4.61 -5.48 15.87
CA SER A 37 3.60 -5.22 14.84
C SER A 37 4.15 -5.47 13.44
N ALA A 38 5.30 -4.87 13.11
CA ALA A 38 5.95 -5.03 11.81
C ALA A 38 6.27 -6.50 11.52
N ARG A 39 6.86 -7.22 12.50
CA ARG A 39 7.16 -8.64 12.36
C ARG A 39 5.91 -9.44 12.05
N THR A 40 4.86 -9.30 12.87
CA THR A 40 3.61 -10.06 12.69
C THR A 40 3.00 -9.78 11.31
N SER A 41 2.83 -8.51 10.95
CA SER A 41 2.17 -8.13 9.70
C SER A 41 2.96 -8.59 8.48
N LEU A 42 4.28 -8.37 8.48
CA LEU A 42 5.12 -8.70 7.32
C LEU A 42 5.35 -10.21 7.17
N GLU A 43 5.44 -10.99 8.28
CA GLU A 43 5.50 -12.44 8.20
C GLU A 43 4.18 -13.04 7.67
N ILE A 44 3.04 -12.47 8.04
CA ILE A 44 1.73 -12.88 7.51
C ILE A 44 1.66 -12.56 6.02
N ILE A 45 1.95 -11.32 5.62
CA ILE A 45 1.90 -10.90 4.21
C ILE A 45 2.90 -11.66 3.34
N ALA A 46 4.07 -12.03 3.88
CA ALA A 46 5.06 -12.85 3.15
C ALA A 46 4.55 -14.25 2.78
N ASN A 47 3.43 -14.71 3.34
CA ASN A 47 2.78 -15.97 2.97
C ASN A 47 1.65 -15.77 1.94
N SER A 48 1.34 -14.55 1.55
CA SER A 48 0.36 -14.28 0.50
C SER A 48 0.87 -14.77 -0.86
N ASP A 49 -0.05 -15.33 -1.65
CA ASP A 49 0.17 -15.66 -3.06
C ASP A 49 -0.45 -14.63 -4.02
N ALA A 50 -0.88 -13.46 -3.51
CA ALA A 50 -1.31 -12.35 -4.34
C ALA A 50 -0.13 -11.86 -5.21
N PRO A 51 -0.31 -11.76 -6.53
CA PRO A 51 0.79 -11.45 -7.44
C PRO A 51 1.42 -10.08 -7.26
N TYR A 52 0.65 -9.08 -6.84
CA TYR A 52 1.09 -7.67 -6.71
C TYR A 52 1.14 -7.19 -5.26
N HIS A 53 0.08 -7.45 -4.48
CA HIS A 53 -0.02 -7.00 -3.08
C HIS A 53 0.77 -7.95 -2.17
N ASP A 54 2.08 -7.80 -2.23
CA ASP A 54 3.09 -8.64 -1.58
C ASP A 54 3.85 -7.91 -0.46
N LEU A 55 4.81 -8.61 0.13
CA LEU A 55 5.72 -8.06 1.15
C LEU A 55 6.44 -6.79 0.68
N ASN A 56 6.87 -6.74 -0.60
CA ASN A 56 7.61 -5.58 -1.11
C ASN A 56 6.71 -4.35 -1.22
N HIS A 57 5.45 -4.54 -1.67
CA HIS A 57 4.48 -3.45 -1.70
C HIS A 57 4.29 -2.84 -0.32
N THR A 58 4.00 -3.64 0.71
CA THR A 58 3.81 -3.15 2.09
C THR A 58 5.03 -2.43 2.64
N VAL A 59 6.24 -2.94 2.36
CA VAL A 59 7.49 -2.28 2.75
C VAL A 59 7.63 -0.91 2.08
N LEU A 60 7.41 -0.82 0.76
CA LEU A 60 7.53 0.44 0.01
C LEU A 60 6.51 1.48 0.48
N VAL A 61 5.26 1.09 0.64
CA VAL A 61 4.18 1.95 1.16
C VAL A 61 4.53 2.49 2.55
N THR A 62 5.04 1.63 3.43
CA THR A 62 5.43 2.05 4.77
C THR A 62 6.64 3.00 4.75
N LEU A 63 7.63 2.78 3.88
CA LEU A 63 8.76 3.70 3.72
C LEU A 63 8.31 5.08 3.20
N VAL A 64 7.44 5.12 2.21
CA VAL A 64 6.86 6.39 1.73
C VAL A 64 6.13 7.11 2.86
N GLY A 65 5.30 6.38 3.61
CA GLY A 65 4.56 6.96 4.73
C GLY A 65 5.46 7.51 5.82
N THR A 66 6.54 6.81 6.19
CA THR A 66 7.50 7.33 7.17
C THR A 66 8.19 8.61 6.69
N GLU A 67 8.48 8.75 5.39
CA GLU A 67 9.00 9.99 4.82
C GLU A 67 7.96 11.10 4.74
N ILE A 68 6.69 10.79 4.46
CA ILE A 68 5.59 11.77 4.51
C ILE A 68 5.47 12.34 5.92
N ILE A 69 5.41 11.48 6.94
CA ILE A 69 5.23 11.94 8.33
C ILE A 69 6.48 12.69 8.85
N ARG A 70 7.66 12.31 8.40
CA ARG A 70 8.90 13.05 8.67
C ARG A 70 8.86 14.44 8.03
N GLY A 71 8.47 14.54 6.77
CA GLY A 71 8.30 15.83 6.08
C GLY A 71 7.24 16.70 6.73
N LYS A 72 6.13 16.09 7.20
CA LYS A 72 5.09 16.77 7.98
C LYS A 72 5.66 17.33 9.27
N SER A 73 6.45 16.56 10.03
CA SER A 73 7.10 17.04 11.26
C SER A 73 8.04 18.21 11.01
N LEU A 74 8.80 18.20 9.92
CA LEU A 74 9.69 19.30 9.54
C LEU A 74 8.92 20.57 9.14
N MET A 75 7.74 20.43 8.58
CA MET A 75 6.94 21.56 8.09
C MET A 75 6.04 22.15 9.17
N ASP A 76 5.34 21.29 9.91
CA ASP A 76 4.34 21.70 10.90
C ASP A 76 4.97 21.82 12.32
N GLY A 77 6.24 21.41 12.48
CA GLY A 77 7.01 21.50 13.71
C GLY A 77 6.75 20.39 14.72
N TYR A 78 5.76 19.50 14.48
CA TYR A 78 5.41 18.48 15.45
C TYR A 78 4.57 17.34 14.88
N VAL A 79 4.97 16.10 15.18
CA VAL A 79 4.23 14.86 15.07
C VAL A 79 4.40 14.09 16.37
N THR A 80 3.32 13.71 17.05
CA THR A 80 3.44 12.97 18.32
C THR A 80 3.96 11.54 18.09
N SER A 81 4.57 10.96 19.11
CA SER A 81 4.94 9.53 19.08
C SER A 81 3.71 8.63 18.87
N GLU A 82 2.57 9.04 19.41
CA GLU A 82 1.30 8.35 19.25
C GLU A 82 0.77 8.43 17.81
N ASP A 83 0.83 9.61 17.18
CA ASP A 83 0.45 9.78 15.77
C ASP A 83 1.32 8.93 14.85
N TRP A 84 2.64 8.97 15.09
CA TRP A 84 3.60 8.17 14.33
C TRP A 84 3.32 6.67 14.46
N LEU A 85 3.08 6.20 15.67
CA LEU A 85 2.80 4.80 15.98
C LEU A 85 1.55 4.30 15.24
N HIS A 86 0.42 5.01 15.38
CA HIS A 86 -0.83 4.62 14.75
C HIS A 86 -0.73 4.71 13.21
N PHE A 87 -0.03 5.71 12.70
CA PHE A 87 0.20 5.87 11.28
C PHE A 87 0.97 4.69 10.68
N VAL A 88 2.09 4.31 11.30
CA VAL A 88 2.92 3.21 10.80
C VAL A 88 2.23 1.86 10.96
N ILE A 89 1.52 1.62 12.07
CA ILE A 89 0.75 0.39 12.25
C ILE A 89 -0.37 0.29 11.19
N SER A 90 -1.00 1.40 10.82
CA SER A 90 -2.00 1.41 9.74
C SER A 90 -1.38 0.98 8.40
N LEU A 91 -0.22 1.55 8.03
CA LEU A 91 0.49 1.20 6.79
C LEU A 91 0.95 -0.26 6.76
N LEU A 92 1.46 -0.77 7.88
CA LEU A 92 1.89 -2.17 7.98
C LEU A 92 0.75 -3.18 7.79
N ASN A 93 -0.50 -2.75 8.01
CA ASN A 93 -1.65 -3.64 8.03
C ASN A 93 -2.73 -3.31 7.00
N HIS A 94 -2.55 -2.29 6.14
CA HIS A 94 -3.59 -1.87 5.21
C HIS A 94 -4.04 -2.99 4.28
N ASP A 95 -3.09 -3.82 3.82
CA ASP A 95 -3.31 -4.93 2.90
C ASP A 95 -3.34 -6.32 3.55
N ILE A 96 -3.22 -6.40 4.88
CA ILE A 96 -3.17 -7.71 5.54
C ILE A 96 -4.42 -8.56 5.26
N GLY A 97 -5.53 -7.90 4.94
CA GLY A 97 -6.81 -8.54 4.61
C GLY A 97 -6.81 -9.38 3.34
N TYR A 98 -5.82 -9.24 2.46
CA TYR A 98 -5.64 -10.15 1.33
C TYR A 98 -5.35 -11.57 1.78
N VAL A 99 -4.60 -11.76 2.86
CA VAL A 99 -4.10 -13.07 3.27
C VAL A 99 -5.24 -13.96 3.80
N ARG A 100 -5.32 -15.18 3.30
CA ARG A 100 -6.25 -16.21 3.78
C ARG A 100 -5.88 -16.68 5.17
N GLY A 101 -6.87 -17.05 5.97
CA GLY A 101 -6.67 -17.65 7.29
C GLY A 101 -6.40 -16.65 8.41
N ILE A 102 -6.49 -15.33 8.16
CA ILE A 102 -6.25 -14.31 9.20
C ILE A 102 -7.48 -13.96 10.03
N CYS A 103 -8.67 -14.11 9.45
CA CYS A 103 -9.93 -13.82 10.13
C CYS A 103 -10.44 -15.04 10.88
N GLU A 104 -11.10 -14.82 12.02
CA GLU A 104 -11.81 -15.88 12.72
C GLU A 104 -12.97 -16.38 11.85
N GLY A 105 -13.03 -17.69 11.60
CA GLY A 105 -13.99 -18.30 10.69
C GLY A 105 -13.44 -18.56 9.28
N ASP A 106 -12.23 -18.13 8.96
CA ASP A 106 -11.56 -18.57 7.73
C ASP A 106 -11.21 -20.06 7.83
N GLY A 107 -11.55 -20.84 6.82
CA GLY A 107 -11.20 -22.26 6.74
C GLY A 107 -12.05 -23.00 5.72
N ASP A 108 -11.67 -24.23 5.39
CA ASP A 108 -12.41 -25.13 4.47
C ASP A 108 -12.80 -24.47 3.13
N GLY A 109 -11.92 -23.62 2.59
CA GLY A 109 -12.16 -22.90 1.34
C GLY A 109 -13.17 -21.75 1.44
N LYS A 110 -13.54 -21.35 2.65
CA LYS A 110 -14.40 -20.21 2.92
C LYS A 110 -13.64 -19.14 3.68
N TYR A 111 -13.84 -17.88 3.32
CA TYR A 111 -13.15 -16.75 3.91
C TYR A 111 -14.16 -15.67 4.31
N VAL A 112 -14.00 -15.15 5.53
CA VAL A 112 -14.85 -14.10 6.07
C VAL A 112 -14.63 -12.82 5.27
N THR A 113 -15.72 -12.10 4.95
CA THR A 113 -15.67 -10.87 4.13
C THR A 113 -15.83 -9.60 4.93
N ASP A 114 -16.60 -9.63 6.02
CA ASP A 114 -16.99 -8.45 6.76
C ASP A 114 -17.40 -8.78 8.21
N ARG A 115 -17.73 -7.73 8.99
CA ARG A 115 -18.18 -7.85 10.40
C ARG A 115 -19.50 -8.60 10.61
N ASN A 116 -20.29 -8.77 9.56
CA ASN A 116 -21.57 -9.51 9.63
C ASN A 116 -21.37 -11.01 9.38
N HIS A 117 -20.11 -11.48 9.38
CA HIS A 117 -19.72 -12.85 9.11
C HIS A 117 -20.16 -13.35 7.72
N GLY A 118 -20.28 -12.43 6.74
CA GLY A 118 -20.37 -12.80 5.33
C GLY A 118 -19.16 -13.65 4.94
N THR A 119 -19.35 -14.60 4.06
CA THR A 119 -18.24 -15.47 3.58
C THR A 119 -18.24 -15.58 2.07
N ILE A 120 -17.04 -15.75 1.51
CA ILE A 120 -16.84 -16.06 0.10
C ILE A 120 -16.06 -17.36 -0.05
N SER A 121 -16.36 -18.12 -1.11
CA SER A 121 -15.58 -19.28 -1.53
C SER A 121 -15.01 -19.00 -2.92
N PRO A 122 -13.76 -18.55 -3.03
CA PRO A 122 -13.14 -18.31 -4.32
C PRO A 122 -13.09 -19.58 -5.17
N PRO A 123 -13.12 -19.47 -6.50
CA PRO A 123 -12.95 -20.62 -7.38
C PRO A 123 -11.65 -21.38 -7.11
N PRO A 124 -11.60 -22.70 -7.34
CA PRO A 124 -10.37 -23.46 -7.22
C PRO A 124 -9.24 -22.89 -8.07
N GLY A 125 -8.05 -22.72 -7.48
CA GLY A 125 -6.90 -22.14 -8.15
C GLY A 125 -6.81 -20.62 -8.07
N SER A 126 -7.76 -19.95 -7.40
CA SER A 126 -7.65 -18.52 -7.09
C SER A 126 -6.50 -18.23 -6.16
N THR A 127 -5.88 -17.06 -6.33
CA THR A 127 -4.88 -16.51 -5.40
C THR A 127 -5.56 -15.70 -4.28
N ASP A 128 -4.76 -15.17 -3.36
CA ASP A 128 -5.22 -14.24 -2.32
C ASP A 128 -5.83 -12.96 -2.93
N ALA A 129 -5.48 -12.60 -4.17
CA ALA A 129 -6.10 -11.50 -4.90
C ALA A 129 -7.62 -11.64 -5.05
N SER A 130 -8.18 -12.85 -5.00
CA SER A 130 -9.62 -13.06 -4.96
C SER A 130 -10.34 -12.36 -3.81
N LEU A 131 -9.60 -12.01 -2.74
CA LEU A 131 -10.10 -11.29 -1.58
C LEU A 131 -10.01 -9.77 -1.70
N THR A 132 -9.52 -9.23 -2.84
CA THR A 132 -9.44 -7.77 -3.10
C THR A 132 -10.71 -7.01 -2.74
N PRO A 133 -11.93 -7.44 -3.08
CA PRO A 133 -13.14 -6.70 -2.73
C PRO A 133 -13.39 -6.58 -1.22
N HIS A 134 -12.75 -7.42 -0.42
CA HIS A 134 -12.99 -7.59 1.00
C HIS A 134 -11.78 -7.25 1.89
N HIS A 135 -10.58 -7.00 1.29
CA HIS A 135 -9.34 -6.89 2.04
C HIS A 135 -9.36 -5.80 3.12
N ILE A 136 -10.00 -4.65 2.85
CA ILE A 136 -10.11 -3.57 3.84
C ILE A 136 -10.93 -4.00 5.06
N ASP A 137 -12.09 -4.62 4.86
CA ASP A 137 -12.94 -5.04 5.97
C ASP A 137 -12.29 -6.19 6.76
N ARG A 138 -11.61 -7.09 6.06
CA ARG A 138 -10.80 -8.16 6.66
C ARG A 138 -9.60 -7.61 7.46
N ALA A 139 -8.90 -6.59 6.92
CA ALA A 139 -7.83 -5.92 7.64
C ALA A 139 -8.33 -5.30 8.96
N LYS A 140 -9.50 -4.66 8.94
CA LYS A 140 -10.12 -4.12 10.18
C LYS A 140 -10.45 -5.21 11.20
N LEU A 141 -11.00 -6.36 10.74
CA LEU A 141 -11.24 -7.51 11.63
C LEU A 141 -9.94 -8.01 12.27
N PHE A 142 -8.87 -8.09 11.50
CA PHE A 142 -7.57 -8.47 12.03
C PHE A 142 -7.07 -7.47 13.08
N ILE A 143 -7.17 -6.16 12.83
CA ILE A 143 -6.78 -5.09 13.76
C ILE A 143 -7.59 -5.17 15.05
N GLU A 144 -8.89 -5.33 14.97
CA GLU A 144 -9.78 -5.47 16.12
C GLU A 144 -9.40 -6.67 16.99
N LYS A 145 -9.18 -7.82 16.38
CA LYS A 145 -8.76 -9.04 17.08
C LYS A 145 -7.36 -8.89 17.69
N ARG A 146 -6.42 -8.31 16.96
CA ARG A 146 -5.01 -8.23 17.36
C ARG A 146 -4.76 -7.21 18.46
N TYR A 147 -5.41 -6.05 18.37
CA TYR A 147 -5.11 -4.90 19.20
C TYR A 147 -6.25 -4.46 20.11
N GLY A 148 -7.42 -5.10 20.07
CA GLY A 148 -8.62 -4.70 20.80
C GLY A 148 -8.46 -4.63 22.32
N THR A 149 -7.48 -5.32 22.89
CA THR A 149 -7.17 -5.28 24.34
C THR A 149 -5.92 -4.46 24.67
N ASN A 150 -5.28 -3.84 23.68
CA ASN A 150 -4.05 -3.08 23.87
C ASN A 150 -4.39 -1.60 24.14
N GLU A 151 -4.25 -1.17 25.39
CA GLU A 151 -4.56 0.21 25.82
C GLU A 151 -3.73 1.30 25.11
N ARG A 152 -2.59 0.94 24.52
CA ARG A 152 -1.72 1.88 23.78
C ARG A 152 -2.19 2.12 22.34
N ILE A 153 -3.11 1.29 21.84
CA ILE A 153 -3.56 1.31 20.44
C ILE A 153 -5.02 1.73 20.34
N ASP A 154 -5.26 2.84 19.67
CA ASP A 154 -6.59 3.24 19.22
C ASP A 154 -6.96 2.46 17.95
N VAL A 155 -7.64 1.33 18.15
CA VAL A 155 -8.12 0.44 17.08
C VAL A 155 -9.03 1.20 16.11
N LYS A 156 -9.90 2.08 16.60
CA LYS A 156 -10.82 2.85 15.76
C LYS A 156 -10.05 3.77 14.81
N ARG A 157 -9.02 4.42 15.33
CA ARG A 157 -8.15 5.30 14.53
C ARG A 157 -7.45 4.51 13.41
N ILE A 158 -6.87 3.33 13.72
CA ILE A 158 -6.23 2.48 12.72
C ILE A 158 -7.24 2.01 11.67
N CYS A 159 -8.42 1.55 12.08
CA CYS A 159 -9.47 1.12 11.15
C CYS A 159 -9.93 2.25 10.22
N ASN A 160 -10.05 3.48 10.73
CA ASN A 160 -10.38 4.65 9.92
C ASN A 160 -9.26 4.99 8.91
N ASN A 161 -8.01 4.90 9.34
CA ASN A 161 -6.85 5.07 8.47
C ASN A 161 -6.85 4.05 7.31
N ILE A 162 -7.04 2.76 7.64
CA ILE A 162 -7.08 1.67 6.66
C ILE A 162 -8.26 1.84 5.70
N GLU A 163 -9.43 2.32 6.16
CA GLU A 163 -10.57 2.59 5.26
C GLU A 163 -10.21 3.53 4.12
N ARG A 164 -9.35 4.51 4.37
CA ARG A 164 -8.93 5.48 3.36
C ARG A 164 -8.07 4.90 2.23
N THR A 165 -7.53 3.69 2.37
CA THR A 165 -6.83 2.99 1.26
C THR A 165 -7.79 2.26 0.33
N ARG A 166 -9.09 2.25 0.62
CA ARG A 166 -10.11 1.68 -0.28
C ARG A 166 -10.09 2.38 -1.64
N PHE A 167 -9.90 1.57 -2.69
CA PHE A 167 -9.87 2.06 -4.06
C PHE A 167 -10.77 1.19 -4.97
N PRO A 168 -11.53 1.76 -5.92
CA PRO A 168 -11.70 3.20 -6.15
C PRO A 168 -12.28 3.91 -4.94
N VAL A 169 -11.93 5.21 -4.80
CA VAL A 169 -12.41 6.03 -3.68
C VAL A 169 -13.94 6.11 -3.73
N PRO A 170 -14.65 5.78 -2.63
CA PRO A 170 -16.10 5.92 -2.58
C PRO A 170 -16.55 7.37 -2.84
N ALA A 171 -17.63 7.55 -3.59
CA ALA A 171 -18.13 8.89 -3.96
C ALA A 171 -18.53 9.75 -2.73
N GLU A 172 -18.86 9.10 -1.62
CA GLU A 172 -19.21 9.76 -0.35
C GLU A 172 -17.97 10.26 0.41
N ASP A 173 -16.79 9.84 -0.02
CA ASP A 173 -15.49 10.04 0.63
C ASP A 173 -14.60 11.01 -0.20
N ASP A 174 -15.23 11.88 -0.99
CA ASP A 174 -14.56 12.81 -1.93
C ASP A 174 -13.85 13.97 -1.20
N GLU A 175 -13.16 13.64 -0.12
CA GLU A 175 -12.21 14.54 0.52
C GLU A 175 -10.87 14.49 -0.22
N THR A 176 -10.78 15.30 -1.28
CA THR A 176 -9.53 15.50 -2.03
C THR A 176 -8.49 16.26 -1.21
N ASP A 177 -8.91 17.01 -0.18
CA ASP A 177 -8.01 17.70 0.75
C ASP A 177 -7.68 16.82 1.96
N ALA A 178 -6.84 15.84 1.71
CA ALA A 178 -6.46 14.85 2.69
C ALA A 178 -5.19 15.27 3.46
N SER A 179 -5.26 16.36 4.23
CA SER A 179 -4.18 16.80 5.13
C SER A 179 -4.19 16.05 6.47
N ASP A 180 -5.24 15.30 6.77
CA ASP A 180 -5.33 14.45 7.95
C ASP A 180 -4.48 13.16 7.79
N TYR A 181 -4.27 12.45 8.91
CA TYR A 181 -3.44 11.25 8.86
C TYR A 181 -4.04 10.14 7.98
N ALA A 182 -5.35 10.03 7.91
CA ALA A 182 -6.02 9.02 7.10
C ALA A 182 -5.83 9.28 5.60
N GLY A 183 -5.92 10.53 5.17
CA GLY A 183 -5.60 10.92 3.79
C GLY A 183 -4.12 10.75 3.44
N LEU A 184 -3.23 11.00 4.40
CA LEU A 184 -1.80 10.75 4.20
C LEU A 184 -1.47 9.24 4.10
N ILE A 185 -2.25 8.35 4.73
CA ILE A 185 -2.16 6.90 4.53
C ILE A 185 -2.51 6.55 3.07
N ARG A 186 -3.63 7.06 2.54
CA ARG A 186 -4.00 6.89 1.12
C ARG A 186 -2.89 7.40 0.20
N ALA A 187 -2.35 8.58 0.49
CA ALA A 187 -1.25 9.14 -0.31
C ALA A 187 0.00 8.26 -0.26
N ALA A 188 0.33 7.69 0.91
CA ALA A 188 1.47 6.79 1.05
C ALA A 188 1.31 5.52 0.24
N ASP A 189 0.11 4.92 0.24
CA ASP A 189 -0.22 3.73 -0.53
C ASP A 189 -0.10 4.01 -2.04
N LEU A 190 -0.80 5.02 -2.54
CA LEU A 190 -0.76 5.40 -3.96
C LEU A 190 0.66 5.78 -4.43
N ILE A 191 1.41 6.54 -3.64
CA ILE A 191 2.79 6.93 -4.00
C ILE A 191 3.73 5.71 -3.88
N GLY A 192 3.55 4.85 -2.87
CA GLY A 192 4.35 3.63 -2.69
C GLY A 192 4.20 2.67 -3.85
N GLN A 193 2.98 2.54 -4.37
CA GLN A 193 2.70 1.78 -5.58
C GLN A 193 3.31 2.43 -6.82
N LEU A 194 2.95 3.67 -7.10
CA LEU A 194 3.21 4.32 -8.40
C LEU A 194 4.62 4.93 -8.48
N GLY A 195 5.25 5.21 -7.35
CA GLY A 195 6.64 5.64 -7.23
C GLY A 195 7.65 4.49 -7.09
N ASP A 196 7.20 3.23 -7.12
CA ASP A 196 8.10 2.07 -7.13
C ASP A 196 9.02 2.13 -8.36
N PRO A 197 10.36 2.10 -8.19
CA PRO A 197 11.28 2.06 -9.34
C PRO A 197 11.06 0.87 -10.27
N GLN A 198 10.41 -0.19 -9.78
CA GLN A 198 10.10 -1.40 -10.54
C GLN A 198 8.65 -1.46 -11.01
N TYR A 199 7.87 -0.39 -10.88
CA TYR A 199 6.44 -0.37 -11.21
C TYR A 199 6.13 -0.98 -12.57
N HIS A 200 6.87 -0.57 -13.62
CA HIS A 200 6.67 -1.08 -14.99
C HIS A 200 6.85 -2.60 -15.13
N ARG A 201 7.69 -3.21 -14.28
CA ARG A 201 7.89 -4.66 -14.25
C ARG A 201 6.77 -5.39 -13.54
N LYS A 202 6.07 -4.70 -12.64
CA LYS A 202 5.01 -5.27 -11.82
C LYS A 202 3.60 -5.10 -12.42
N ILE A 203 3.45 -4.35 -13.51
CA ILE A 203 2.13 -4.12 -14.16
C ILE A 203 1.47 -5.44 -14.58
N SER A 204 2.23 -6.45 -15.03
CA SER A 204 1.69 -7.75 -15.38
C SER A 204 1.10 -8.48 -14.16
N ALA A 205 1.72 -8.32 -12.99
CA ALA A 205 1.22 -8.89 -11.74
C ALA A 205 -0.06 -8.18 -11.29
N LEU A 206 -0.10 -6.84 -11.37
CA LEU A 206 -1.30 -6.05 -11.07
C LEU A 206 -2.45 -6.39 -12.04
N TYR A 207 -2.16 -6.54 -13.33
CA TYR A 207 -3.16 -6.97 -14.31
C TYR A 207 -3.70 -8.37 -14.01
N ALA A 208 -2.86 -9.30 -13.56
CA ALA A 208 -3.30 -10.64 -13.17
C ALA A 208 -4.32 -10.59 -12.03
N GLU A 209 -4.09 -9.78 -11.00
CA GLU A 209 -5.06 -9.56 -9.92
C GLU A 209 -6.36 -8.91 -10.40
N PHE A 210 -6.26 -7.87 -11.25
CA PHE A 210 -7.45 -7.22 -11.81
C PHE A 210 -8.27 -8.18 -12.68
N LYS A 211 -7.61 -9.07 -13.42
CA LYS A 211 -8.27 -10.10 -14.21
C LYS A 211 -8.97 -11.12 -13.31
N GLU A 212 -8.31 -11.57 -12.26
CA GLU A 212 -8.88 -12.55 -11.32
C GLU A 212 -10.15 -12.03 -10.65
N THR A 213 -10.21 -10.74 -10.32
CA THR A 213 -11.35 -10.10 -9.67
C THR A 213 -12.40 -9.54 -10.63
N GLY A 214 -12.19 -9.65 -11.94
CA GLY A 214 -13.03 -9.03 -12.97
C GLY A 214 -12.90 -7.49 -13.05
N GLN A 215 -11.94 -6.91 -12.33
CA GLN A 215 -11.71 -5.46 -12.34
C GLN A 215 -11.14 -5.00 -13.69
N ALA A 216 -10.28 -5.80 -14.33
CA ALA A 216 -9.73 -5.49 -15.65
C ALA A 216 -10.85 -5.29 -16.69
N GLU A 217 -11.85 -6.18 -16.70
CA GLU A 217 -13.01 -6.10 -17.61
C GLU A 217 -13.87 -4.86 -17.33
N LYS A 218 -14.12 -4.55 -16.04
CA LYS A 218 -14.87 -3.36 -15.64
C LYS A 218 -14.18 -2.06 -16.05
N MET A 219 -12.85 -2.04 -16.04
CA MET A 219 -12.03 -0.90 -16.48
C MET A 219 -11.80 -0.89 -18.00
N GLY A 220 -12.24 -1.93 -18.74
CA GLY A 220 -12.09 -2.04 -20.18
C GLY A 220 -10.70 -2.51 -20.65
N TYR A 221 -9.86 -3.04 -19.76
CA TYR A 221 -8.53 -3.52 -20.11
C TYR A 221 -8.54 -5.01 -20.50
N GLN A 222 -7.99 -5.32 -21.69
CA GLN A 222 -7.89 -6.68 -22.24
C GLN A 222 -6.48 -7.29 -22.02
N SER A 223 -5.50 -6.47 -21.65
CA SER A 223 -4.11 -6.88 -21.49
C SER A 223 -3.34 -6.00 -20.50
N ALA A 224 -2.22 -6.52 -19.98
CA ALA A 224 -1.30 -5.73 -19.18
C ALA A 224 -0.70 -4.53 -19.97
N ALA A 225 -0.58 -4.64 -21.29
CA ALA A 225 -0.14 -3.55 -22.13
C ALA A 225 -1.17 -2.41 -22.19
N GLU A 226 -2.46 -2.73 -22.25
CA GLU A 226 -3.52 -1.72 -22.19
C GLU A 226 -3.63 -1.07 -20.81
N LEU A 227 -3.49 -1.86 -19.71
CA LEU A 227 -3.41 -1.32 -18.36
C LEU A 227 -2.24 -0.34 -18.24
N ARG A 228 -1.09 -0.71 -18.79
CA ARG A 228 0.10 0.14 -18.85
C ARG A 228 -0.14 1.43 -19.64
N ALA A 229 -0.71 1.34 -20.83
CA ALA A 229 -1.03 2.50 -21.66
C ALA A 229 -2.07 3.44 -21.01
N GLY A 230 -2.96 2.90 -20.18
CA GLY A 230 -3.94 3.67 -19.41
C GLY A 230 -3.38 4.38 -18.17
N TYR A 231 -2.13 4.06 -17.77
CA TYR A 231 -1.55 4.56 -16.53
C TYR A 231 -1.47 6.09 -16.41
N PRO A 232 -1.02 6.87 -17.43
CA PRO A 232 -0.98 8.33 -17.32
C PRO A 232 -2.35 8.94 -17.06
N LYS A 233 -3.39 8.49 -17.76
CA LYS A 233 -4.77 8.94 -17.53
C LYS A 233 -5.24 8.61 -16.13
N PHE A 234 -5.03 7.37 -15.68
CA PHE A 234 -5.33 6.93 -14.33
C PHE A 234 -4.63 7.81 -13.28
N PHE A 235 -3.34 8.09 -13.48
CA PHE A 235 -2.57 8.94 -12.57
C PHE A 235 -3.16 10.35 -12.45
N TRP A 236 -3.40 11.01 -13.58
CA TRP A 236 -3.84 12.41 -13.56
C TRP A 236 -5.29 12.56 -13.10
N GLU A 237 -6.18 11.66 -13.49
CA GLU A 237 -7.62 11.78 -13.21
C GLU A 237 -8.02 11.19 -11.86
N LEU A 238 -7.39 10.08 -11.44
CA LEU A 238 -7.86 9.30 -10.29
C LEU A 238 -6.88 9.26 -9.11
N VAL A 239 -5.60 9.58 -9.30
CA VAL A 239 -4.59 9.51 -8.25
C VAL A 239 -4.14 10.89 -7.80
N SER A 240 -3.77 11.77 -8.74
CA SER A 240 -3.15 13.06 -8.43
C SER A 240 -3.95 13.94 -7.46
N PRO A 241 -5.30 13.92 -7.46
CA PRO A 241 -6.07 14.69 -6.48
C PRO A 241 -5.83 14.27 -5.03
N TYR A 242 -5.52 13.00 -4.78
CA TYR A 242 -5.41 12.44 -3.43
C TYR A 242 -3.99 12.40 -2.86
N ILE A 243 -2.97 12.75 -3.66
CA ILE A 243 -1.56 12.65 -3.25
C ILE A 243 -0.85 13.99 -3.06
N SER A 244 -1.53 15.11 -3.33
CA SER A 244 -0.94 16.46 -3.31
C SER A 244 -0.29 16.81 -1.98
N GLU A 245 -0.95 16.56 -0.84
CA GLU A 245 -0.41 16.81 0.49
C GLU A 245 0.75 15.85 0.81
N GLY A 246 0.66 14.59 0.44
CA GLY A 246 1.78 13.64 0.56
C GLY A 246 3.03 14.11 -0.19
N ILE A 247 2.87 14.57 -1.43
CA ILE A 247 3.96 15.15 -2.24
C ILE A 247 4.55 16.40 -1.58
N LYS A 248 3.71 17.28 -1.04
CA LYS A 248 4.13 18.50 -0.35
C LYS A 248 5.06 18.18 0.83
N PHE A 249 4.74 17.16 1.63
CA PHE A 249 5.59 16.72 2.73
C PHE A 249 6.85 15.99 2.25
N LEU A 250 6.75 15.09 1.27
CA LEU A 250 7.91 14.39 0.70
C LEU A 250 8.97 15.35 0.15
N ARG A 251 8.57 16.47 -0.44
CA ARG A 251 9.49 17.48 -0.95
C ARG A 251 10.34 18.16 0.14
N ARG A 252 10.09 17.91 1.43
CA ARG A 252 10.85 18.48 2.55
C ARG A 252 12.12 17.69 2.89
N THR A 253 12.27 16.48 2.37
CA THR A 253 13.43 15.63 2.62
C THR A 253 14.09 15.19 1.31
N GLN A 254 15.40 14.86 1.37
CA GLN A 254 16.10 14.37 0.18
C GLN A 254 15.54 13.01 -0.27
N THR A 255 15.30 12.09 0.67
CA THR A 255 14.70 10.78 0.38
C THR A 255 13.30 10.93 -0.18
N GLY A 256 12.48 11.81 0.39
CA GLY A 256 11.14 12.11 -0.11
C GLY A 256 11.14 12.68 -1.53
N GLN A 257 12.11 13.54 -1.87
CA GLN A 257 12.27 14.04 -3.24
C GLN A 257 12.58 12.92 -4.24
N VAL A 258 13.32 11.88 -3.84
CA VAL A 258 13.56 10.71 -4.70
C VAL A 258 12.24 9.97 -5.00
N TRP A 259 11.36 9.81 -4.02
CA TRP A 259 10.03 9.25 -4.25
C TRP A 259 9.20 10.07 -5.25
N VAL A 260 9.20 11.40 -5.08
CA VAL A 260 8.50 12.30 -6.00
C VAL A 260 9.10 12.23 -7.42
N GLN A 261 10.42 12.15 -7.54
CA GLN A 261 11.10 12.00 -8.84
C GLN A 261 10.74 10.66 -9.51
N ASN A 262 10.77 9.55 -8.77
CA ASN A 262 10.39 8.25 -9.30
C ASN A 262 8.93 8.23 -9.77
N LEU A 263 8.02 8.81 -8.97
CA LEU A 263 6.60 8.89 -9.29
C LEU A 263 6.38 9.58 -10.63
N TYR A 264 6.94 10.78 -10.81
CA TYR A 264 6.80 11.52 -12.07
C TYR A 264 7.61 10.92 -13.23
N ALA A 265 8.75 10.29 -12.95
CA ALA A 265 9.52 9.58 -13.97
C ALA A 265 8.74 8.38 -14.53
N ASN A 266 7.99 7.65 -13.67
CA ASN A 266 7.14 6.55 -14.09
C ASN A 266 5.98 7.06 -14.98
N VAL A 267 5.33 8.15 -14.61
CA VAL A 267 4.27 8.77 -15.43
C VAL A 267 4.83 9.24 -16.78
N PHE A 268 5.90 10.03 -16.74
CA PHE A 268 6.53 10.59 -17.93
C PHE A 268 6.96 9.49 -18.91
N LYS A 269 7.52 8.41 -18.40
CA LYS A 269 7.92 7.27 -19.21
C LYS A 269 6.76 6.70 -20.01
N GLU A 270 5.60 6.47 -19.35
CA GLU A 270 4.44 5.90 -20.05
C GLU A 270 3.77 6.91 -21.01
N GLU A 271 3.81 8.20 -20.70
CA GLU A 271 3.33 9.24 -21.62
C GLU A 271 4.15 9.30 -22.92
N HIS A 272 5.44 8.95 -22.86
CA HIS A 272 6.38 9.13 -23.97
C HIS A 272 6.91 7.81 -24.56
N ASP A 273 6.70 6.66 -23.93
CA ASP A 273 7.15 5.33 -24.43
C ASP A 273 6.38 4.86 -25.68
N THR A 274 5.33 5.57 -26.09
CA THR A 274 4.65 5.36 -27.38
C THR A 274 5.51 5.85 -28.57
N GLU A 275 6.56 6.61 -28.31
CA GLU A 275 7.53 7.08 -29.30
C GLU A 275 8.94 6.56 -28.99
N VAL A 276 9.30 5.44 -29.62
CA VAL A 276 10.68 5.09 -29.97
C VAL A 276 11.67 4.73 -28.86
N TYR A 277 11.77 3.45 -28.55
CA TYR A 277 13.08 2.84 -28.25
C TYR A 277 13.30 1.60 -29.13
N GLY A 278 13.62 1.85 -30.37
CA GLY A 278 14.10 0.87 -31.31
C GLY A 278 14.53 1.60 -32.58
N PRO A 279 15.49 1.07 -33.36
CA PRO A 279 15.74 1.62 -34.70
C PRO A 279 14.40 1.63 -35.42
N GLU A 280 14.01 2.79 -35.97
CA GLU A 280 12.87 2.88 -36.87
C GLU A 280 12.93 1.67 -37.80
N ARG A 281 11.94 0.78 -37.71
CA ARG A 281 11.76 -0.20 -38.77
C ARG A 281 11.48 0.67 -39.99
N ALA A 282 12.45 0.73 -40.89
CA ALA A 282 12.28 1.33 -42.19
C ALA A 282 11.01 0.74 -42.80
N GLY A 283 9.88 1.38 -42.50
CA GLY A 283 8.57 0.98 -42.99
C GLY A 283 8.55 1.33 -44.44
N ASN A 284 8.39 0.32 -45.27
CA ASN A 284 8.10 0.43 -46.70
C ASN A 284 7.21 1.64 -46.99
N ARG A 285 7.81 2.71 -47.49
CA ARG A 285 7.10 3.66 -48.36
C ARG A 285 7.06 3.03 -49.73
N ASN A 286 5.98 2.41 -50.07
CA ASN A 286 5.53 2.20 -51.45
C ASN A 286 4.26 3.00 -51.67
#